data_0079e4ad5fca77571cdf6e382e7bb90d
#
_entry.id   0079e4ad5fca77571cdf6e382e7bb90d
#
_cell.length_a   1.000
_cell.length_b   1.000
_cell.length_c   1.000
_cell.angle_alpha   90.00
_cell.angle_beta   90.00
_cell.angle_gamma   90.00
#
_symmetry.space_group_name_H-M   'P 1'
#
loop_
_entity.id
_entity.type
_entity.pdbx_description
1 polymer ?
#
loop_
_entity_poly.entity_id
_entity_poly.type
_entity_poly.pdbx_seq_one_letter_code
_entity_poly.pdbx_strand_id
1 'polypeptide(L)'
;LFPSASQANLGPLRFFNMQPIILQGRPAFSDFRLTALQDALNAAAPELDIASVDAVEVYFIESANVLDDTTTERAFALLAANHHFEREGGFFVTPRKGTISPWSTKATDIFHNCSLDAIARVERGIHFQLVGRNGVVLTHEDLGLAVLALHDRMTEAVYATDDVTDFFSHLEP
;
A
#
# COMPACT_ATOMS: atom_id res chain seq x y z
N LEU A 1 29.54 4.93 -21.49
CA LEU A 1 30.52 5.15 -20.77
C LEU A 1 30.13 5.36 -19.36
N PHE A 2 30.37 6.18 -18.74
CA PHE A 2 30.19 6.45 -17.48
C PHE A 2 28.96 6.02 -16.75
N PRO A 3 27.89 5.83 -17.27
CA PRO A 3 26.70 5.39 -16.54
C PRO A 3 26.90 4.04 -15.88
N SER A 4 27.68 3.18 -16.48
CA SER A 4 27.85 1.87 -15.92
C SER A 4 28.56 1.93 -14.58
N ALA A 5 29.52 2.80 -14.44
CA ALA A 5 30.21 2.95 -13.19
C ALA A 5 29.28 3.46 -12.11
N SER A 6 28.46 4.43 -12.45
CA SER A 6 27.49 4.94 -11.53
C SER A 6 26.53 3.89 -11.08
N GLN A 7 26.07 3.09 -12.01
CA GLN A 7 25.13 2.05 -11.70
C GLN A 7 25.73 1.02 -10.77
N ALA A 8 26.96 0.67 -10.99
CA ALA A 8 27.62 -0.28 -10.14
C ALA A 8 27.72 0.23 -8.71
N ASN A 9 28.02 1.51 -8.56
CA ASN A 9 28.12 2.08 -7.24
C ASN A 9 26.78 2.18 -6.55
N LEU A 10 25.73 2.41 -7.30
CA LEU A 10 24.41 2.53 -6.73
C LEU A 10 23.76 1.20 -6.42
N GLY A 11 24.21 0.14 -7.04
CA GLY A 11 23.60 -1.16 -6.88
C GLY A 11 23.42 -1.60 -5.44
N PRO A 12 24.47 -1.64 -4.63
CA PRO A 12 24.32 -2.04 -3.23
C PRO A 12 23.42 -1.11 -2.44
N LEU A 13 23.54 0.18 -2.68
CA LEU A 13 22.69 1.13 -1.98
C LEU A 13 21.23 0.94 -2.34
N ARG A 14 20.97 0.74 -3.63
CA ARG A 14 19.60 0.51 -4.06
C ARG A 14 19.01 -0.72 -3.42
N PHE A 15 19.82 -1.74 -3.21
CA PHE A 15 19.36 -2.97 -2.58
C PHE A 15 18.80 -2.70 -1.19
N PHE A 16 19.50 -1.88 -0.40
CA PHE A 16 19.04 -1.54 0.94
C PHE A 16 17.87 -0.58 0.94
N ASN A 17 17.71 0.20 -0.11
CA ASN A 17 16.67 1.22 -0.18
C ASN A 17 15.58 0.85 -1.15
N MET A 18 15.48 -0.43 -1.50
CA MET A 18 14.50 -0.87 -2.48
C MET A 18 13.10 -0.67 -1.95
N GLN A 19 12.28 0.01 -2.73
CA GLN A 19 10.89 0.21 -2.40
C GLN A 19 10.09 -1.03 -2.75
N PRO A 20 9.02 -1.31 -2.01
CA PRO A 20 8.15 -2.41 -2.37
C PRO A 20 7.49 -2.13 -3.72
N ILE A 21 7.19 -3.20 -4.44
CA ILE A 21 6.35 -3.09 -5.63
C ILE A 21 4.92 -3.03 -5.13
N ILE A 22 4.16 -2.06 -5.61
CA ILE A 22 2.77 -1.89 -5.15
C ILE A 22 1.84 -2.09 -6.32
N LEU A 23 0.92 -3.03 -6.18
CA LEU A 23 -0.08 -3.31 -7.19
C LEU A 23 -1.44 -2.84 -6.70
N GLN A 24 -2.25 -2.31 -7.60
CA GLN A 24 -3.58 -1.82 -7.27
C GLN A 24 -4.63 -2.86 -7.67
N GLY A 25 -5.49 -3.18 -6.74
CA GLY A 25 -6.57 -4.12 -6.97
C GLY A 25 -7.91 -3.41 -7.11
N ARG A 26 -8.94 -4.08 -6.67
CA ARG A 26 -10.31 -3.63 -6.81
C ARG A 26 -10.67 -2.60 -5.75
N PRO A 27 -11.83 -1.94 -5.89
CA PRO A 27 -12.33 -1.07 -4.82
C PRO A 27 -12.44 -1.86 -3.52
N ALA A 28 -11.99 -1.24 -2.42
CA ALA A 28 -11.96 -1.92 -1.13
C ALA A 28 -13.33 -2.01 -0.48
N PHE A 29 -14.23 -1.09 -0.80
CA PHE A 29 -15.55 -1.02 -0.19
C PHE A 29 -16.60 -0.72 -1.23
N SER A 30 -17.84 -1.13 -0.94
CA SER A 30 -18.99 -0.78 -1.77
C SER A 30 -19.28 0.73 -1.66
N ASP A 31 -20.02 1.25 -2.64
CA ASP A 31 -20.42 2.66 -2.61
C ASP A 31 -21.19 2.99 -1.33
N PHE A 32 -22.02 2.08 -0.88
CA PHE A 32 -22.78 2.28 0.35
C PHE A 32 -21.84 2.46 1.55
N ARG A 33 -20.81 1.63 1.63
CA ARG A 33 -19.86 1.73 2.73
C ARG A 33 -19.00 2.97 2.63
N LEU A 34 -18.63 3.38 1.43
CA LEU A 34 -17.87 4.61 1.25
C LEU A 34 -18.67 5.82 1.71
N THR A 35 -19.97 5.84 1.40
CA THR A 35 -20.85 6.93 1.86
C THR A 35 -20.94 6.92 3.37
N ALA A 36 -21.07 5.75 3.98
CA ALA A 36 -21.12 5.65 5.43
C ALA A 36 -19.84 6.14 6.08
N LEU A 37 -18.68 5.80 5.49
CA LEU A 37 -17.40 6.29 5.99
C LEU A 37 -17.29 7.81 5.87
N GLN A 38 -17.73 8.36 4.74
CA GLN A 38 -17.73 9.80 4.55
C GLN A 38 -18.57 10.51 5.61
N ASP A 39 -19.75 9.97 5.87
CA ASP A 39 -20.63 10.54 6.89
C ASP A 39 -20.00 10.45 8.28
N ALA A 40 -19.38 9.30 8.60
CA ALA A 40 -18.74 9.11 9.89
C ALA A 40 -17.58 10.08 10.08
N LEU A 41 -16.76 10.27 9.04
CA LEU A 41 -15.63 11.18 9.10
C LEU A 41 -16.09 12.63 9.26
N ASN A 42 -17.11 13.03 8.53
CA ASN A 42 -17.64 14.40 8.63
C ASN A 42 -18.31 14.62 9.99
N ALA A 43 -18.89 13.59 10.57
CA ALA A 43 -19.45 13.70 11.92
C ALA A 43 -18.35 13.85 12.96
N ALA A 44 -17.25 13.13 12.80
CA ALA A 44 -16.13 13.18 13.76
C ALA A 44 -15.32 14.46 13.60
N ALA A 45 -15.21 14.99 12.39
CA ALA A 45 -14.41 16.19 12.12
C ALA A 45 -15.09 17.04 11.06
N PRO A 46 -16.17 17.78 11.44
CA PRO A 46 -16.93 18.55 10.47
C PRO A 46 -16.10 19.59 9.70
N GLU A 47 -15.04 20.08 10.31
CA GLU A 47 -14.19 21.09 9.69
C GLU A 47 -13.51 20.57 8.42
N LEU A 48 -13.37 19.25 8.26
CA LEU A 48 -12.73 18.68 7.09
C LEU A 48 -13.60 18.81 5.85
N ASP A 49 -14.91 18.78 6.02
CA ASP A 49 -15.87 18.94 4.93
C ASP A 49 -15.51 18.04 3.74
N ILE A 50 -15.48 16.74 4.00
CA ILE A 50 -15.06 15.75 3.01
C ILE A 50 -16.14 15.59 1.96
N ALA A 51 -15.78 15.78 0.69
CA ALA A 51 -16.69 15.68 -0.44
C ALA A 51 -16.71 14.29 -1.06
N SER A 52 -15.59 13.57 -0.98
CA SER A 52 -15.55 12.22 -1.52
C SER A 52 -14.52 11.36 -0.78
N VAL A 53 -14.81 10.06 -0.75
CA VAL A 53 -13.93 9.05 -0.18
C VAL A 53 -13.75 7.96 -1.22
N ASP A 54 -12.51 7.61 -1.53
CA ASP A 54 -12.20 6.51 -2.43
C ASP A 54 -11.22 5.59 -1.73
N ALA A 55 -11.37 4.30 -1.94
CA ALA A 55 -10.52 3.30 -1.29
C ALA A 55 -10.33 2.11 -2.23
N VAL A 56 -9.07 1.75 -2.46
CA VAL A 56 -8.74 0.59 -3.29
C VAL A 56 -7.84 -0.35 -2.50
N GLU A 57 -7.97 -1.64 -2.79
CA GLU A 57 -7.04 -2.61 -2.25
C GLU A 57 -5.71 -2.45 -2.94
N VAL A 58 -4.64 -2.59 -2.16
CA VAL A 58 -3.29 -2.55 -2.71
C VAL A 58 -2.51 -3.72 -2.15
N TYR A 59 -1.51 -4.16 -2.92
CA TYR A 59 -0.67 -5.29 -2.56
C TYR A 59 0.77 -4.85 -2.62
N PHE A 60 1.48 -5.06 -1.52
CA PHE A 60 2.89 -4.72 -1.40
C PHE A 60 3.69 -5.99 -1.61
N ILE A 61 4.63 -5.96 -2.54
CA ILE A 61 5.43 -7.12 -2.89
C ILE A 61 6.89 -6.82 -2.59
N GLU A 62 7.50 -7.69 -1.80
CA GLU A 62 8.93 -7.63 -1.52
C GLU A 62 9.64 -8.59 -2.45
N SER A 63 10.62 -8.08 -3.19
CA SER A 63 11.44 -8.88 -4.08
C SER A 63 12.86 -8.33 -4.05
N ALA A 64 13.83 -9.24 -4.03
CA ALA A 64 15.23 -8.83 -4.03
C ALA A 64 15.67 -8.30 -5.38
N ASN A 65 14.96 -8.65 -6.43
CA ASN A 65 15.32 -8.29 -7.80
C ASN A 65 14.11 -7.69 -8.51
N VAL A 66 14.38 -7.01 -9.62
CA VAL A 66 13.32 -6.57 -10.50
C VAL A 66 12.62 -7.80 -11.07
N LEU A 67 11.30 -7.82 -10.97
CA LEU A 67 10.53 -8.96 -11.47
C LEU A 67 10.47 -8.91 -12.99
N ASP A 68 10.56 -10.08 -13.62
CA ASP A 68 10.38 -10.13 -15.06
C ASP A 68 8.88 -10.05 -15.40
N ASP A 69 8.58 -9.90 -16.70
CA ASP A 69 7.21 -9.70 -17.14
C ASP A 69 6.32 -10.90 -16.81
N THR A 70 6.84 -12.10 -16.95
CA THR A 70 6.08 -13.31 -16.68
C THR A 70 5.70 -13.39 -15.21
N THR A 71 6.66 -13.15 -14.33
CA THR A 71 6.40 -13.16 -12.88
C THR A 71 5.41 -12.08 -12.51
N THR A 72 5.56 -10.90 -13.08
CA THR A 72 4.65 -9.79 -12.80
C THR A 72 3.23 -10.13 -13.23
N GLU A 73 3.06 -10.69 -14.44
CA GLU A 73 1.73 -11.06 -14.92
C GLU A 73 1.09 -12.12 -14.03
N ARG A 74 1.87 -13.08 -13.57
CA ARG A 74 1.34 -14.10 -12.69
C ARG A 74 0.94 -13.53 -11.33
N ALA A 75 1.71 -12.57 -10.83
CA ALA A 75 1.36 -11.90 -9.59
C ALA A 75 0.06 -11.13 -9.74
N PHE A 76 -0.12 -10.41 -10.86
CA PHE A 76 -1.39 -9.73 -11.13
C PHE A 76 -2.55 -10.71 -11.10
N ALA A 77 -2.37 -11.87 -11.76
CA ALA A 77 -3.45 -12.85 -11.83
C ALA A 77 -3.79 -13.43 -10.46
N LEU A 78 -2.78 -13.78 -9.68
CA LEU A 78 -3.00 -14.39 -8.37
C LEU A 78 -3.66 -13.41 -7.40
N LEU A 79 -3.36 -12.13 -7.50
CA LEU A 79 -3.90 -11.12 -6.60
C LEU A 79 -5.15 -10.46 -7.14
N ALA A 80 -5.55 -10.79 -8.37
CA ALA A 80 -6.63 -10.09 -9.06
C ALA A 80 -6.35 -8.58 -9.09
N ALA A 81 -5.10 -8.22 -9.30
CA ALA A 81 -4.70 -6.83 -9.37
C ALA A 81 -4.90 -6.30 -10.78
N ASN A 82 -5.13 -5.00 -10.90
CA ASN A 82 -5.43 -4.37 -12.18
C ASN A 82 -4.20 -3.78 -12.85
N HIS A 83 -3.36 -3.11 -12.08
CA HIS A 83 -2.17 -2.46 -12.61
C HIS A 83 -1.28 -2.05 -11.44
N HIS A 84 -0.11 -1.51 -11.78
CA HIS A 84 0.78 -0.95 -10.76
C HIS A 84 0.10 0.26 -10.13
N PHE A 85 0.39 0.47 -8.85
CA PHE A 85 -0.18 1.59 -8.12
C PHE A 85 0.47 2.88 -8.60
N GLU A 86 -0.35 3.85 -8.99
CA GLU A 86 0.14 5.11 -9.53
C GLU A 86 -0.53 6.35 -8.94
N ARG A 87 -1.31 6.18 -7.90
CA ARG A 87 -2.02 7.32 -7.31
C ARG A 87 -1.08 8.21 -6.54
N GLU A 88 -1.40 9.50 -6.50
CA GLU A 88 -0.66 10.47 -5.72
C GLU A 88 -1.54 10.99 -4.60
N GLY A 89 -0.90 11.37 -3.49
CA GLY A 89 -1.63 11.85 -2.34
C GLY A 89 -2.34 10.73 -1.61
N GLY A 90 -3.12 11.10 -0.62
CA GLY A 90 -3.80 10.10 0.19
C GLY A 90 -2.86 9.36 1.12
N PHE A 91 -3.30 8.19 1.56
CA PHE A 91 -2.50 7.43 2.53
C PHE A 91 -2.88 5.95 2.47
N PHE A 92 -1.99 5.12 3.02
CA PHE A 92 -2.21 3.68 3.13
C PHE A 92 -2.60 3.31 4.54
N VAL A 93 -3.50 2.33 4.67
CA VAL A 93 -3.76 1.62 5.92
C VAL A 93 -3.31 0.19 5.71
N THR A 94 -2.37 -0.26 6.53
CA THR A 94 -1.76 -1.59 6.39
C THR A 94 -1.58 -2.22 7.76
N PRO A 95 -1.30 -3.52 7.83
CA PRO A 95 -0.79 -4.08 9.08
C PRO A 95 0.46 -3.33 9.52
N ARG A 96 0.69 -3.27 10.82
CA ARG A 96 1.80 -2.49 11.35
C ARG A 96 3.13 -3.02 10.84
N LYS A 97 4.08 -2.12 10.60
CA LYS A 97 5.45 -2.50 10.22
C LYS A 97 6.01 -3.42 11.29
N GLY A 98 6.76 -4.41 10.85
CA GLY A 98 7.35 -5.38 11.77
C GLY A 98 6.44 -6.53 12.13
N THR A 99 5.21 -6.56 11.60
CA THR A 99 4.30 -7.67 11.84
C THR A 99 4.00 -8.36 10.52
N ILE A 100 3.62 -9.63 10.61
CA ILE A 100 3.23 -10.43 9.45
C ILE A 100 1.80 -10.86 9.69
N SER A 101 0.90 -10.38 8.83
CA SER A 101 -0.51 -10.75 8.98
C SER A 101 -0.73 -12.20 8.56
N PRO A 102 -1.77 -12.86 9.08
CA PRO A 102 -2.12 -14.20 8.62
C PRO A 102 -2.39 -14.25 7.12
N TRP A 103 -2.98 -13.18 6.58
CA TRP A 103 -3.20 -13.09 5.14
C TRP A 103 -1.87 -13.10 4.39
N SER A 104 -0.89 -12.34 4.88
CA SER A 104 0.44 -12.26 4.25
C SER A 104 1.12 -13.63 4.22
N THR A 105 1.06 -14.36 5.33
CA THR A 105 1.66 -15.69 5.41
C THR A 105 1.05 -16.61 4.36
N LYS A 106 -0.28 -16.64 4.30
CA LYS A 106 -0.97 -17.52 3.37
C LYS A 106 -0.70 -17.12 1.92
N ALA A 107 -0.76 -15.83 1.62
CA ALA A 107 -0.53 -15.36 0.26
C ALA A 107 0.90 -15.66 -0.20
N THR A 108 1.87 -15.44 0.67
CA THR A 108 3.27 -15.71 0.34
C THR A 108 3.48 -17.20 0.09
N ASP A 109 2.85 -18.06 0.88
CA ASP A 109 2.94 -19.50 0.66
C ASP A 109 2.36 -19.90 -0.69
N ILE A 110 1.22 -19.31 -1.06
CA ILE A 110 0.60 -19.59 -2.36
C ILE A 110 1.54 -19.16 -3.50
N PHE A 111 2.17 -18.00 -3.37
CA PHE A 111 3.12 -17.55 -4.37
C PHE A 111 4.28 -18.52 -4.52
N HIS A 112 4.83 -18.99 -3.41
CA HIS A 112 5.94 -19.94 -3.46
C HIS A 112 5.49 -21.29 -4.03
N ASN A 113 4.28 -21.72 -3.73
CA ASN A 113 3.73 -22.95 -4.29
C ASN A 113 3.51 -22.83 -5.80
N CYS A 114 3.35 -21.61 -6.30
CA CYS A 114 3.22 -21.37 -7.74
C CYS A 114 4.58 -21.09 -8.39
N SER A 115 5.66 -21.39 -7.71
CA SER A 115 7.03 -21.22 -8.21
C SER A 115 7.43 -19.78 -8.45
N LEU A 116 6.84 -18.85 -7.70
CA LEU A 116 7.20 -17.43 -7.77
C LEU A 116 8.17 -17.12 -6.63
N ASP A 117 9.30 -17.83 -6.61
CA ASP A 117 10.25 -17.73 -5.51
C ASP A 117 11.00 -16.41 -5.46
N ALA A 118 10.98 -15.64 -6.54
CA ALA A 118 11.59 -14.32 -6.54
C ALA A 118 10.85 -13.36 -5.61
N ILE A 119 9.61 -13.65 -5.29
CA ILE A 119 8.81 -12.83 -4.41
C ILE A 119 8.99 -13.34 -2.99
N ALA A 120 9.61 -12.52 -2.16
CA ALA A 120 9.92 -12.90 -0.78
C ALA A 120 8.69 -12.81 0.11
N ARG A 121 7.85 -11.81 -0.13
CA ARG A 121 6.68 -11.59 0.72
C ARG A 121 5.65 -10.74 0.01
N VAL A 122 4.39 -11.00 0.33
CA VAL A 122 3.27 -10.21 -0.17
C VAL A 122 2.46 -9.77 1.05
N GLU A 123 2.08 -8.50 1.07
CA GLU A 123 1.18 -7.98 2.09
C GLU A 123 0.11 -7.13 1.41
N ARG A 124 -1.03 -6.96 2.05
CA ARG A 124 -2.10 -6.15 1.48
C ARG A 124 -2.44 -5.00 2.41
N GLY A 125 -3.00 -3.97 1.81
CA GLY A 125 -3.50 -2.82 2.54
C GLY A 125 -4.58 -2.15 1.74
N ILE A 126 -4.94 -0.96 2.18
CA ILE A 126 -5.95 -0.15 1.52
C ILE A 126 -5.36 1.23 1.31
N HIS A 127 -5.54 1.76 0.11
CA HIS A 127 -5.19 3.15 -0.16
C HIS A 127 -6.45 3.99 -0.13
N PHE A 128 -6.46 4.99 0.74
CA PHE A 128 -7.56 5.95 0.84
C PHE A 128 -7.19 7.24 0.15
N GLN A 129 -8.15 7.78 -0.57
CA GLN A 129 -8.01 9.11 -1.15
C GLN A 129 -9.26 9.90 -0.78
N LEU A 130 -9.11 10.87 0.09
CA LEU A 130 -10.19 11.68 0.59
C LEU A 130 -10.02 13.09 0.05
N VAL A 131 -11.08 13.64 -0.51
CA VAL A 131 -11.03 14.96 -1.11
C VAL A 131 -12.04 15.86 -0.41
N GLY A 132 -11.58 17.03 0.03
CA GLY A 132 -12.45 18.03 0.62
C GLY A 132 -13.21 18.77 -0.45
N ARG A 133 -14.22 19.56 -0.03
CA ARG A 133 -15.01 20.34 -1.00
C ARG A 133 -14.19 21.35 -1.77
N ASN A 134 -13.07 21.77 -1.19
CA ASN A 134 -12.15 22.68 -1.88
C ASN A 134 -11.28 21.99 -2.92
N GLY A 135 -11.44 20.68 -3.12
CA GLY A 135 -10.67 19.94 -4.11
C GLY A 135 -9.32 19.46 -3.63
N VAL A 136 -8.97 19.67 -2.38
CA VAL A 136 -7.68 19.28 -1.85
C VAL A 136 -7.74 17.84 -1.34
N VAL A 137 -6.73 17.03 -1.71
CA VAL A 137 -6.60 15.67 -1.21
C VAL A 137 -6.05 15.75 0.20
N LEU A 138 -6.75 15.11 1.14
CA LEU A 138 -6.38 15.16 2.55
C LEU A 138 -5.30 14.16 2.88
N THR A 139 -4.42 14.52 3.82
CA THR A 139 -3.44 13.59 4.36
C THR A 139 -4.06 12.92 5.61
N HIS A 140 -3.42 11.84 6.07
CA HIS A 140 -3.89 11.22 7.31
C HIS A 140 -3.70 12.16 8.51
N GLU A 141 -2.73 13.05 8.43
CA GLU A 141 -2.51 14.03 9.49
C GLU A 141 -3.64 15.06 9.57
N ASP A 142 -4.20 15.41 8.41
CA ASP A 142 -5.34 16.33 8.38
C ASP A 142 -6.55 15.76 9.11
N LEU A 143 -6.67 14.44 9.15
CA LEU A 143 -7.81 13.80 9.81
C LEU A 143 -7.72 13.83 11.32
N GLY A 144 -6.50 13.94 11.87
CA GLY A 144 -6.33 13.87 13.32
C GLY A 144 -6.94 12.60 13.88
N LEU A 145 -7.73 12.73 14.93
CA LEU A 145 -8.34 11.56 15.56
C LEU A 145 -9.41 10.90 14.70
N ALA A 146 -9.93 11.59 13.70
CA ALA A 146 -10.94 10.99 12.83
C ALA A 146 -10.38 9.81 12.04
N VAL A 147 -9.06 9.71 11.89
CA VAL A 147 -8.44 8.59 11.19
C VAL A 147 -8.75 7.25 11.88
N LEU A 148 -9.11 7.28 13.16
CA LEU A 148 -9.47 6.07 13.89
C LEU A 148 -10.73 5.40 13.33
N ALA A 149 -11.52 6.11 12.56
CA ALA A 149 -12.67 5.49 11.88
C ALA A 149 -12.24 4.60 10.72
N LEU A 150 -11.01 4.72 10.25
CA LEU A 150 -10.53 4.05 9.06
C LEU A 150 -9.60 2.88 9.36
N HIS A 151 -9.09 2.75 10.56
CA HIS A 151 -8.16 1.66 10.85
C HIS A 151 -8.21 1.26 12.32
N ASP A 152 -7.74 0.04 12.57
CA ASP A 152 -7.61 -0.47 13.94
C ASP A 152 -6.19 -0.17 14.39
N ARG A 153 -6.04 0.82 15.27
CA ARG A 153 -4.70 1.26 15.69
C ARG A 153 -3.93 0.19 16.46
N MET A 154 -4.61 -0.87 16.91
CA MET A 154 -3.94 -1.95 17.62
C MET A 154 -3.18 -2.86 16.67
N THR A 155 -3.69 -3.05 15.46
CA THR A 155 -3.12 -4.00 14.50
C THR A 155 -2.68 -3.35 13.20
N GLU A 156 -3.10 -2.13 12.95
CA GLU A 156 -2.83 -1.44 11.69
C GLU A 156 -2.13 -0.13 11.91
N ALA A 157 -1.54 0.40 10.84
CA ALA A 157 -0.89 1.69 10.87
C ALA A 157 -1.23 2.45 9.58
N VAL A 158 -1.00 3.75 9.62
CA VAL A 158 -1.32 4.65 8.52
C VAL A 158 -0.03 5.26 8.03
N TYR A 159 0.17 5.26 6.70
CA TYR A 159 1.37 5.80 6.07
C TYR A 159 1.00 6.70 4.92
N ALA A 160 1.68 7.84 4.80
CA ALA A 160 1.53 8.69 3.63
C ALA A 160 1.92 7.90 2.38
N THR A 161 1.34 8.26 1.25
CA THR A 161 1.55 7.53 0.00
C THR A 161 3.02 7.44 -0.38
N ASP A 162 3.81 8.45 -0.03
CA ASP A 162 5.24 8.46 -0.35
C ASP A 162 6.11 7.95 0.79
N ASP A 163 5.53 7.41 1.86
CA ASP A 163 6.28 6.99 3.04
C ASP A 163 6.22 5.48 3.24
N VAL A 164 6.52 4.73 2.18
CA VAL A 164 6.49 3.27 2.26
C VAL A 164 7.82 2.65 1.82
N THR A 165 8.86 3.46 1.70
CA THR A 165 10.16 3.00 1.24
C THR A 165 10.69 1.85 2.08
N ASP A 166 10.48 1.92 3.38
CA ASP A 166 10.98 0.92 4.31
C ASP A 166 9.89 -0.03 4.80
N PHE A 167 8.82 -0.20 4.03
CA PHE A 167 7.65 -0.97 4.48
C PHE A 167 8.03 -2.35 5.02
N PHE A 168 8.95 -3.05 4.34
CA PHE A 168 9.36 -4.38 4.75
C PHE A 168 10.64 -4.41 5.60
N SER A 169 11.24 -3.26 5.86
CA SER A 169 12.58 -3.24 6.45
C SER A 169 12.61 -3.66 7.92
N HIS A 170 11.48 -3.68 8.59
CA HIS A 170 11.42 -4.03 10.00
C HIS A 170 11.15 -5.51 10.26
N LEU A 171 11.28 -6.32 9.23
CA LEU A 171 11.05 -7.75 9.36
C LEU A 171 12.30 -8.52 9.74
N GLU A 172 13.38 -7.81 9.93
CA GLU A 172 14.61 -8.43 10.35
C GLU A 172 14.45 -9.02 11.75
N PRO A 173 14.97 -10.21 11.96
CA PRO A 173 14.87 -10.81 13.29
C PRO A 173 15.66 -10.07 14.34
#